data_3de0dcef01408f70e78e8196daf2aad9
#
_entry.id   3de0dcef01408f70e78e8196daf2aad9
#
_cell.length_a   1.000
_cell.length_b   1.000
_cell.length_c   1.000
_cell.angle_alpha   90.00
_cell.angle_beta   90.00
_cell.angle_gamma   90.00
#
_symmetry.space_group_name_H-M   'P 1'
#
loop_
_entity.id
_entity.type
_entity.pdbx_description
1 polymer ?
#
loop_
_entity_poly.entity_id
_entity_poly.type
_entity_poly.pdbx_seq_one_letter_code
_entity_poly.pdbx_strand_id
1 'polypeptide(L)'
;MQEIFQSINGIFSFIGPLSDFLWDFPTNFEWYAGIPVLGNFSFAIILLLGSGLYFSFRLGFVQVRGFKKGLGIMTEKRTIDTGISPLAAFLLSSAMRVGPGNILGVTGAIAVGGPGAVFWMWVSAFFGMAVAYMEAVLAQIFKEKKEDEFVGGLPFYGRKLLGNKGFVGVFLSLLYILYALCCLPAQGFNVVSSVGRMAEIVTGSSIATDSAFYYIVGAVTILKLRRTVFARIKSLSTVCAWSVWQ
;
A
#
# COMPACT_ATOMS: atom_id res chain seq x y z
N MET A 1 -5.31 -18.83 26.33
CA MET A 1 -5.27 -17.97 25.12
C MET A 1 -4.51 -16.66 25.36
N GLN A 2 -4.76 -15.95 26.46
CA GLN A 2 -4.01 -14.71 26.77
C GLN A 2 -2.49 -14.92 26.89
N GLU A 3 -2.04 -16.01 27.49
CA GLU A 3 -0.61 -16.32 27.59
C GLU A 3 0.06 -16.54 26.23
N ILE A 4 -0.64 -17.20 25.30
CA ILE A 4 -0.14 -17.39 23.92
C ILE A 4 -0.03 -16.03 23.21
N PHE A 5 -1.02 -15.14 23.37
CA PHE A 5 -0.97 -13.78 22.80
C PHE A 5 0.15 -12.95 23.43
N GLN A 6 0.38 -13.05 24.72
CA GLN A 6 1.49 -12.38 25.39
C GLN A 6 2.85 -12.91 24.93
N SER A 7 2.99 -14.21 24.74
CA SER A 7 4.21 -14.82 24.20
C SER A 7 4.48 -14.38 22.76
N ILE A 8 3.43 -14.36 21.91
CA ILE A 8 3.53 -13.86 20.53
C ILE A 8 3.90 -12.38 20.53
N ASN A 9 3.24 -11.54 21.32
CA ASN A 9 3.56 -10.12 21.44
C ASN A 9 4.99 -9.90 21.95
N GLY A 10 5.48 -10.76 22.86
CA GLY A 10 6.87 -10.72 23.34
C GLY A 10 7.88 -11.00 22.21
N ILE A 11 7.60 -11.97 21.34
CA ILE A 11 8.47 -12.29 20.19
C ILE A 11 8.53 -11.12 19.20
N PHE A 12 7.43 -10.42 19.01
CA PHE A 12 7.33 -9.31 18.05
C PHE A 12 7.52 -7.93 18.68
N SER A 13 7.84 -7.84 19.97
CA SER A 13 8.02 -6.56 20.68
C SER A 13 9.10 -5.67 20.10
N PHE A 14 10.10 -6.23 19.39
CA PHE A 14 11.16 -5.47 18.73
C PHE A 14 10.69 -4.74 17.47
N ILE A 15 9.54 -5.13 16.90
CA ILE A 15 9.02 -4.51 15.65
C ILE A 15 8.61 -3.06 15.87
N GLY A 16 7.99 -2.75 17.02
CA GLY A 16 7.61 -1.39 17.37
C GLY A 16 8.82 -0.43 17.35
N PRO A 17 9.82 -0.63 18.23
CA PRO A 17 11.02 0.21 18.25
C PRO A 17 11.77 0.27 16.91
N LEU A 18 11.81 -0.84 16.17
CA LEU A 18 12.43 -0.86 14.84
C LEU A 18 11.64 -0.04 13.83
N SER A 19 10.32 -0.11 13.86
CA SER A 19 9.43 0.69 13.02
C SER A 19 9.61 2.18 13.31
N ASP A 20 9.57 2.56 14.58
CA ASP A 20 9.73 3.95 15.03
C ASP A 20 11.12 4.48 14.62
N PHE A 21 12.17 3.67 14.81
CA PHE A 21 13.51 4.04 14.37
C PHE A 21 13.58 4.27 12.85
N LEU A 22 12.97 3.40 12.04
CA LEU A 22 12.99 3.52 10.58
C LEU A 22 12.17 4.71 10.08
N TRP A 23 11.01 4.96 10.71
CA TRP A 23 10.15 6.08 10.32
C TRP A 23 10.72 7.42 10.74
N ASP A 24 11.36 7.48 11.90
CA ASP A 24 11.92 8.72 12.45
C ASP A 24 13.39 8.94 12.04
N PHE A 25 13.99 7.99 11.33
CA PHE A 25 15.34 8.16 10.81
C PHE A 25 15.41 9.33 9.81
N PRO A 26 16.38 10.26 9.92
CA PRO A 26 17.46 10.39 10.92
C PRO A 26 17.15 11.38 12.06
N THR A 27 15.88 11.76 12.29
CA THR A 27 15.49 12.72 13.34
C THR A 27 15.87 12.25 14.75
N ASN A 28 16.11 10.94 14.91
CA ASN A 28 16.60 10.33 16.15
C ASN A 28 18.02 10.76 16.53
N PHE A 29 18.76 11.43 15.64
CA PHE A 29 20.12 11.89 15.92
C PHE A 29 20.11 13.38 16.23
N GLU A 30 20.68 13.78 17.36
CA GLU A 30 20.73 15.16 17.84
C GLU A 30 21.36 16.12 16.82
N TRP A 31 22.41 15.68 16.11
CA TRP A 31 23.08 16.50 15.08
C TRP A 31 22.16 16.83 13.91
N TYR A 32 21.23 15.93 13.56
CA TYR A 32 20.27 16.16 12.49
C TYR A 32 19.07 16.95 12.99
N ALA A 33 18.53 16.63 14.16
CA ALA A 33 17.39 17.32 14.79
C ALA A 33 17.73 18.83 15.04
N GLY A 34 18.99 19.18 15.22
CA GLY A 34 19.47 20.56 15.36
C GLY A 34 19.44 21.37 14.06
N ILE A 35 19.20 20.77 12.90
CA ILE A 35 19.13 21.50 11.62
C ILE A 35 17.77 22.20 11.51
N PRO A 36 17.74 23.56 11.38
CA PRO A 36 16.49 24.27 11.23
C PRO A 36 15.67 23.76 10.04
N VAL A 37 14.39 23.52 10.23
CA VAL A 37 13.41 23.01 9.24
C VAL A 37 13.63 21.54 8.86
N LEU A 38 14.83 21.15 8.37
CA LEU A 38 15.08 19.76 7.94
C LEU A 38 15.06 18.76 9.10
N GLY A 39 15.52 19.16 10.28
CA GLY A 39 15.58 18.29 11.46
C GLY A 39 14.22 17.72 11.91
N ASN A 40 13.14 18.34 11.49
CA ASN A 40 11.78 17.88 11.77
C ASN A 40 11.23 16.88 10.73
N PHE A 41 11.96 16.62 9.64
CA PHE A 41 11.50 15.72 8.58
C PHE A 41 12.33 14.44 8.57
N SER A 42 11.64 13.30 8.68
CA SER A 42 12.29 12.01 8.49
C SER A 42 12.72 11.82 7.03
N PHE A 43 13.73 10.96 6.83
CA PHE A 43 14.23 10.64 5.50
C PHE A 43 13.12 10.09 4.59
N ALA A 44 12.20 9.32 5.13
CA ALA A 44 11.04 8.80 4.39
C ALA A 44 10.17 9.93 3.84
N ILE A 45 9.89 10.96 4.64
CA ILE A 45 9.09 12.13 4.23
C ILE A 45 9.85 12.93 3.16
N ILE A 46 11.15 13.18 3.37
CA ILE A 46 11.99 13.92 2.41
C ILE A 46 12.03 13.19 1.07
N LEU A 47 12.20 11.88 1.10
CA LEU A 47 12.26 11.05 -0.12
C LEU A 47 10.92 11.03 -0.84
N LEU A 48 9.81 10.91 -0.11
CA LEU A 48 8.46 10.90 -0.67
C LEU A 48 8.12 12.25 -1.32
N LEU A 49 8.26 13.35 -0.58
CA LEU A 49 7.96 14.69 -1.08
C LEU A 49 8.96 15.14 -2.14
N GLY A 50 10.24 14.87 -1.93
CA GLY A 50 11.31 15.20 -2.88
C GLY A 50 11.17 14.48 -4.21
N SER A 51 10.89 13.18 -4.19
CA SER A 51 10.62 12.42 -5.42
C SER A 51 9.34 12.90 -6.10
N GLY A 52 8.28 13.18 -5.35
CA GLY A 52 7.04 13.74 -5.86
C GLY A 52 7.24 15.07 -6.55
N LEU A 53 7.99 15.96 -5.91
CA LEU A 53 8.35 17.27 -6.46
C LEU A 53 9.22 17.12 -7.72
N TYR A 54 10.29 16.32 -7.65
CA TYR A 54 11.17 16.03 -8.79
C TYR A 54 10.39 15.53 -10.00
N PHE A 55 9.55 14.49 -9.83
CA PHE A 55 8.77 13.95 -10.93
C PHE A 55 7.70 14.92 -11.42
N SER A 56 7.09 15.73 -10.57
CA SER A 56 6.14 16.75 -10.99
C SER A 56 6.77 17.75 -11.95
N PHE A 57 7.97 18.25 -11.64
CA PHE A 57 8.70 19.16 -12.53
C PHE A 57 9.21 18.43 -13.79
N ARG A 58 9.79 17.25 -13.62
CA ARG A 58 10.38 16.48 -14.74
C ARG A 58 9.34 16.04 -15.76
N LEU A 59 8.11 15.76 -15.33
CA LEU A 59 6.99 15.38 -16.19
C LEU A 59 6.12 16.57 -16.62
N GLY A 60 6.49 17.80 -16.28
CA GLY A 60 5.75 19.01 -16.64
C GLY A 60 4.34 19.02 -16.05
N PHE A 61 4.20 18.73 -14.78
CA PHE A 61 2.94 18.68 -14.04
C PHE A 61 1.88 17.80 -14.72
N VAL A 62 2.26 16.54 -14.93
CA VAL A 62 1.37 15.54 -15.57
C VAL A 62 0.02 15.41 -14.86
N GLN A 63 -0.05 15.67 -13.56
CA GLN A 63 -1.27 15.68 -12.76
C GLN A 63 -2.34 16.62 -13.33
N VAL A 64 -1.94 17.78 -13.82
CA VAL A 64 -2.83 18.79 -14.40
C VAL A 64 -3.00 18.54 -15.90
N ARG A 65 -1.90 18.41 -16.64
CA ARG A 65 -1.94 18.23 -18.11
C ARG A 65 -2.57 16.93 -18.55
N GLY A 66 -2.33 15.84 -17.78
CA GLY A 66 -2.85 14.53 -18.08
C GLY A 66 -4.31 14.31 -17.68
N PHE A 67 -4.86 15.16 -16.81
CA PHE A 67 -6.18 14.95 -16.21
C PHE A 67 -7.30 14.82 -17.25
N LYS A 68 -7.41 15.80 -18.15
CA LYS A 68 -8.43 15.79 -19.21
C LYS A 68 -8.30 14.59 -20.15
N LYS A 69 -7.07 14.26 -20.51
CA LYS A 69 -6.79 13.08 -21.35
C LYS A 69 -7.11 11.77 -20.62
N GLY A 70 -6.78 11.67 -19.34
CA GLY A 70 -7.12 10.53 -18.50
C GLY A 70 -8.62 10.28 -18.40
N LEU A 71 -9.42 11.34 -18.20
CA LEU A 71 -10.88 11.25 -18.22
C LEU A 71 -11.41 10.77 -19.58
N GLY A 72 -10.83 11.24 -20.70
CA GLY A 72 -11.20 10.78 -22.03
C GLY A 72 -10.94 9.27 -22.22
N ILE A 73 -9.76 8.80 -21.80
CA ILE A 73 -9.41 7.36 -21.88
C ILE A 73 -10.35 6.49 -21.06
N MET A 74 -10.81 6.96 -19.89
CA MET A 74 -11.77 6.19 -19.07
C MET A 74 -13.10 5.94 -19.76
N THR A 75 -13.52 6.82 -20.64
CA THR A 75 -14.78 6.73 -21.39
C THR A 75 -14.64 6.01 -22.73
N GLU A 76 -13.41 5.68 -23.16
CA GLU A 76 -13.16 4.95 -24.40
C GLU A 76 -13.70 3.52 -24.32
N LYS A 77 -14.39 3.10 -25.39
CA LYS A 77 -14.81 1.71 -25.54
C LYS A 77 -13.59 0.84 -25.86
N ARG A 78 -13.56 -0.34 -25.24
CA ARG A 78 -12.52 -1.31 -25.49
C ARG A 78 -12.50 -1.72 -26.97
N THR A 79 -11.34 -1.58 -27.59
CA THR A 79 -11.10 -1.94 -29.02
C THR A 79 -10.37 -3.26 -29.21
N ILE A 80 -9.85 -3.85 -28.11
CA ILE A 80 -9.03 -5.07 -28.14
C ILE A 80 -9.62 -6.11 -27.20
N ASP A 81 -9.76 -7.36 -27.65
CA ASP A 81 -10.38 -8.46 -26.90
C ASP A 81 -9.54 -8.99 -25.73
N THR A 82 -8.27 -8.59 -25.64
CA THR A 82 -7.35 -8.99 -24.57
C THR A 82 -7.18 -7.90 -23.51
N GLY A 83 -7.46 -8.24 -22.24
CA GLY A 83 -7.30 -7.33 -21.10
C GLY A 83 -8.62 -6.80 -20.54
N ILE A 84 -8.55 -5.88 -19.60
CA ILE A 84 -9.70 -5.22 -18.96
C ILE A 84 -9.94 -3.83 -19.54
N SER A 85 -11.19 -3.34 -19.50
CA SER A 85 -11.52 -1.99 -19.98
C SER A 85 -10.83 -0.92 -19.13
N PRO A 86 -10.54 0.28 -19.69
CA PRO A 86 -9.89 1.37 -18.95
C PRO A 86 -10.66 1.75 -17.67
N LEU A 87 -11.98 1.82 -17.74
CA LEU A 87 -12.82 2.09 -16.58
C LEU A 87 -12.72 0.98 -15.52
N ALA A 88 -12.75 -0.29 -15.92
CA ALA A 88 -12.59 -1.41 -15.00
C ALA A 88 -11.19 -1.41 -14.35
N ALA A 89 -10.14 -1.08 -15.10
CA ALA A 89 -8.80 -0.94 -14.58
C ALA A 89 -8.71 0.19 -13.54
N PHE A 90 -9.33 1.34 -13.81
CA PHE A 90 -9.40 2.45 -12.87
C PHE A 90 -10.14 2.06 -11.59
N LEU A 91 -11.34 1.48 -11.71
CA LEU A 91 -12.13 1.06 -10.55
C LEU A 91 -11.40 0.01 -9.71
N LEU A 92 -10.77 -0.98 -10.35
CA LEU A 92 -10.00 -2.01 -9.66
C LEU A 92 -8.79 -1.41 -8.93
N SER A 93 -8.03 -0.53 -9.59
CA SER A 93 -6.89 0.16 -9.00
C SER A 93 -7.30 1.05 -7.82
N SER A 94 -8.41 1.76 -7.94
CA SER A 94 -8.96 2.61 -6.86
C SER A 94 -9.43 1.77 -5.68
N ALA A 95 -10.16 0.68 -5.93
CA ALA A 95 -10.63 -0.23 -4.88
C ALA A 95 -9.46 -0.87 -4.10
N MET A 96 -8.34 -1.15 -4.74
CA MET A 96 -7.15 -1.69 -4.08
C MET A 96 -6.38 -0.66 -3.23
N ARG A 97 -6.53 0.63 -3.52
CA ARG A 97 -5.81 1.71 -2.81
C ARG A 97 -6.61 2.30 -1.66
N VAL A 98 -7.93 2.22 -1.72
CA VAL A 98 -8.82 2.74 -0.66
C VAL A 98 -9.15 1.61 0.30
N GLY A 99 -8.55 1.66 1.49
CA GLY A 99 -8.81 0.70 2.55
C GLY A 99 -9.23 1.40 3.85
N PRO A 100 -9.76 0.65 4.85
CA PRO A 100 -10.12 1.19 6.16
C PRO A 100 -8.95 1.91 6.85
N GLY A 101 -7.72 1.44 6.62
CA GLY A 101 -6.51 2.06 7.16
C GLY A 101 -6.30 3.50 6.68
N ASN A 102 -6.73 3.85 5.46
CA ASN A 102 -6.64 5.22 4.97
C ASN A 102 -7.58 6.15 5.75
N ILE A 103 -8.77 5.68 6.09
CA ILE A 103 -9.74 6.46 6.86
C ILE A 103 -9.20 6.68 8.28
N LEU A 104 -8.70 5.63 8.92
CA LEU A 104 -8.11 5.71 10.26
C LEU A 104 -6.85 6.59 10.26
N GLY A 105 -6.02 6.51 9.23
CA GLY A 105 -4.84 7.35 9.09
C GLY A 105 -5.19 8.84 8.95
N VAL A 106 -6.18 9.17 8.13
CA VAL A 106 -6.65 10.56 7.96
C VAL A 106 -7.28 11.10 9.24
N THR A 107 -8.17 10.33 9.88
CA THR A 107 -8.81 10.76 11.14
C THR A 107 -7.80 10.91 12.26
N GLY A 108 -6.82 10.00 12.36
CA GLY A 108 -5.72 10.10 13.33
C GLY A 108 -4.85 11.33 13.08
N ALA A 109 -4.48 11.61 11.83
CA ALA A 109 -3.70 12.78 11.47
C ALA A 109 -4.43 14.10 11.80
N ILE A 110 -5.75 14.14 11.59
CA ILE A 110 -6.58 15.31 11.97
C ILE A 110 -6.66 15.45 13.50
N ALA A 111 -6.82 14.35 14.20
CA ALA A 111 -6.91 14.36 15.68
C ALA A 111 -5.63 14.88 16.34
N VAL A 112 -4.46 14.58 15.79
CA VAL A 112 -3.16 15.01 16.31
C VAL A 112 -2.73 16.36 15.75
N GLY A 113 -2.85 16.56 14.43
CA GLY A 113 -2.34 17.72 13.72
C GLY A 113 -3.38 18.84 13.49
N GLY A 114 -4.64 18.63 13.91
CA GLY A 114 -5.72 19.59 13.72
C GLY A 114 -6.09 19.82 12.24
N PRO A 115 -6.88 20.88 11.94
CA PRO A 115 -7.34 21.16 10.57
C PRO A 115 -6.22 21.41 9.56
N GLY A 116 -5.06 21.90 10.01
CA GLY A 116 -3.88 22.11 9.16
C GLY A 116 -3.34 20.85 8.53
N ALA A 117 -3.55 19.69 9.16
CA ALA A 117 -3.13 18.41 8.62
C ALA A 117 -3.79 18.11 7.25
N VAL A 118 -5.05 18.50 7.06
CA VAL A 118 -5.79 18.30 5.80
C VAL A 118 -5.12 19.03 4.65
N PHE A 119 -4.69 20.27 4.89
CA PHE A 119 -3.97 21.05 3.86
C PHE A 119 -2.68 20.34 3.43
N TRP A 120 -1.87 19.90 4.40
CA TRP A 120 -0.62 19.20 4.09
C TRP A 120 -0.84 17.84 3.44
N MET A 121 -1.92 17.12 3.80
CA MET A 121 -2.31 15.90 3.10
C MET A 121 -2.66 16.16 1.63
N TRP A 122 -3.35 17.26 1.30
CA TRP A 122 -3.62 17.62 -0.10
C TRP A 122 -2.35 17.96 -0.86
N VAL A 123 -1.44 18.72 -0.25
CA VAL A 123 -0.15 19.04 -0.87
C VAL A 123 0.67 17.79 -1.16
N SER A 124 0.79 16.90 -0.19
CA SER A 124 1.53 15.63 -0.36
C SER A 124 0.84 14.71 -1.37
N ALA A 125 -0.47 14.63 -1.39
CA ALA A 125 -1.23 13.86 -2.37
C ALA A 125 -1.02 14.38 -3.79
N PHE A 126 -1.02 15.70 -3.99
CA PHE A 126 -0.76 16.29 -5.29
C PHE A 126 0.61 15.90 -5.86
N PHE A 127 1.66 15.98 -5.06
CA PHE A 127 2.99 15.54 -5.50
C PHE A 127 3.10 14.02 -5.60
N GLY A 128 2.45 13.27 -4.72
CA GLY A 128 2.37 11.82 -4.75
C GLY A 128 1.73 11.24 -6.03
N MET A 129 0.83 12.01 -6.67
CA MET A 129 0.24 11.60 -7.96
C MET A 129 1.30 11.44 -9.06
N ALA A 130 2.36 12.25 -9.08
CA ALA A 130 3.44 12.12 -10.07
C ALA A 130 4.25 10.84 -9.86
N VAL A 131 4.50 10.46 -8.61
CA VAL A 131 5.18 9.20 -8.27
C VAL A 131 4.33 8.02 -8.69
N ALA A 132 3.05 8.02 -8.34
CA ALA A 132 2.11 6.96 -8.73
C ALA A 132 1.96 6.82 -10.25
N TYR A 133 2.01 7.94 -10.98
CA TYR A 133 2.03 7.92 -12.45
C TYR A 133 3.29 7.23 -12.98
N MET A 134 4.47 7.58 -12.46
CA MET A 134 5.72 6.93 -12.85
C MET A 134 5.74 5.45 -12.56
N GLU A 135 5.26 5.04 -11.39
CA GLU A 135 5.14 3.63 -11.01
C GLU A 135 4.23 2.88 -12.01
N ALA A 136 3.08 3.43 -12.32
CA ALA A 136 2.15 2.84 -13.28
C ALA A 136 2.76 2.72 -14.69
N VAL A 137 3.48 3.74 -15.14
CA VAL A 137 4.18 3.73 -16.44
C VAL A 137 5.26 2.67 -16.46
N LEU A 138 6.11 2.59 -15.43
CA LEU A 138 7.15 1.57 -15.33
C LEU A 138 6.55 0.16 -15.31
N ALA A 139 5.47 -0.06 -14.56
CA ALA A 139 4.79 -1.34 -14.53
C ALA A 139 4.22 -1.76 -15.90
N GLN A 140 3.79 -0.80 -16.72
CA GLN A 140 3.30 -1.07 -18.07
C GLN A 140 4.42 -1.29 -19.09
N ILE A 141 5.52 -0.52 -19.01
CA ILE A 141 6.65 -0.65 -19.96
C ILE A 141 7.38 -1.98 -19.76
N PHE A 142 7.56 -2.40 -18.52
CA PHE A 142 8.33 -3.60 -18.16
C PHE A 142 7.47 -4.84 -17.88
N LYS A 143 6.19 -4.81 -18.27
CA LYS A 143 5.35 -6.01 -18.17
C LYS A 143 5.82 -7.08 -19.15
N GLU A 144 5.72 -8.33 -18.73
CA GLU A 144 6.05 -9.50 -19.55
C GLU A 144 4.78 -10.31 -19.80
N LYS A 145 4.65 -10.85 -21.01
CA LYS A 145 3.55 -11.77 -21.30
C LYS A 145 4.00 -13.17 -20.88
N LYS A 146 3.24 -13.78 -19.98
CA LYS A 146 3.42 -15.19 -19.57
C LYS A 146 2.14 -15.94 -19.88
N GLU A 147 2.24 -16.97 -20.71
CA GLU A 147 1.09 -17.72 -21.20
C GLU A 147 0.02 -16.77 -21.76
N ASP A 148 -1.19 -16.71 -21.18
CA ASP A 148 -2.27 -15.83 -21.63
C ASP A 148 -2.42 -14.57 -20.78
N GLU A 149 -1.53 -14.32 -19.81
CA GLU A 149 -1.63 -13.18 -18.89
C GLU A 149 -0.42 -12.24 -19.00
N PHE A 150 -0.67 -10.95 -18.71
CA PHE A 150 0.38 -9.96 -18.57
C PHE A 150 0.76 -9.82 -17.10
N VAL A 151 2.04 -10.00 -16.80
CA VAL A 151 2.61 -9.90 -15.46
C VAL A 151 3.60 -8.74 -15.42
N GLY A 152 3.53 -7.92 -14.38
CA GLY A 152 4.41 -6.76 -14.23
C GLY A 152 4.51 -6.33 -12.77
N GLY A 153 5.11 -5.18 -12.53
CA GLY A 153 5.25 -4.56 -11.22
C GLY A 153 6.69 -4.46 -10.75
N LEU A 154 6.86 -4.11 -9.47
CA LEU A 154 8.16 -3.81 -8.86
C LEU A 154 9.26 -4.86 -9.12
N PRO A 155 9.01 -6.17 -9.00
CA PRO A 155 10.05 -7.17 -9.26
C PRO A 155 10.56 -7.16 -10.69
N PHE A 156 9.70 -6.87 -11.66
CA PHE A 156 10.04 -6.89 -13.09
C PHE A 156 10.86 -5.66 -13.49
N TYR A 157 10.35 -4.45 -13.21
CA TYR A 157 11.10 -3.26 -13.56
C TYR A 157 12.32 -3.05 -12.65
N GLY A 158 12.26 -3.44 -11.38
CA GLY A 158 13.39 -3.40 -10.48
C GLY A 158 14.54 -4.30 -10.94
N ARG A 159 14.25 -5.52 -11.38
CA ARG A 159 15.24 -6.41 -11.98
C ARG A 159 15.92 -5.77 -13.20
N LYS A 160 15.14 -5.22 -14.11
CA LYS A 160 15.67 -4.63 -15.35
C LYS A 160 16.47 -3.36 -15.11
N LEU A 161 16.03 -2.51 -14.19
CA LEU A 161 16.72 -1.26 -13.84
C LEU A 161 18.03 -1.49 -13.08
N LEU A 162 18.11 -2.54 -12.26
CA LEU A 162 19.28 -2.87 -11.44
C LEU A 162 20.24 -3.88 -12.11
N GLY A 163 20.32 -3.85 -13.44
CA GLY A 163 21.31 -4.63 -14.20
C GLY A 163 20.85 -6.04 -14.59
N ASN A 164 19.55 -6.28 -14.64
CA ASN A 164 18.93 -7.53 -15.09
C ASN A 164 19.38 -8.81 -14.34
N LYS A 165 19.82 -8.66 -13.09
CA LYS A 165 20.25 -9.79 -12.26
C LYS A 165 19.03 -10.50 -11.70
N GLY A 166 18.89 -11.81 -11.92
CA GLY A 166 17.78 -12.62 -11.44
C GLY A 166 17.58 -12.53 -9.92
N PHE A 167 18.68 -12.49 -9.15
CA PHE A 167 18.67 -12.33 -7.70
C PHE A 167 17.88 -11.08 -7.24
N VAL A 168 18.02 -9.95 -7.93
CA VAL A 168 17.30 -8.70 -7.60
C VAL A 168 15.80 -8.88 -7.72
N GLY A 169 15.34 -9.55 -8.78
CA GLY A 169 13.92 -9.84 -8.98
C GLY A 169 13.36 -10.74 -7.87
N VAL A 170 14.09 -11.78 -7.50
CA VAL A 170 13.70 -12.68 -6.42
C VAL A 170 13.66 -11.94 -5.08
N PHE A 171 14.69 -11.17 -4.76
CA PHE A 171 14.77 -10.40 -3.52
C PHE A 171 13.60 -9.40 -3.40
N LEU A 172 13.30 -8.63 -4.46
CA LEU A 172 12.17 -7.70 -4.47
C LEU A 172 10.82 -8.42 -4.37
N SER A 173 10.70 -9.61 -4.97
CA SER A 173 9.49 -10.44 -4.84
C SER A 173 9.30 -10.93 -3.40
N LEU A 174 10.36 -11.37 -2.74
CA LEU A 174 10.31 -11.79 -1.33
C LEU A 174 9.96 -10.64 -0.41
N LEU A 175 10.54 -9.45 -0.62
CA LEU A 175 10.18 -8.24 0.14
C LEU A 175 8.70 -7.89 -0.06
N TYR A 176 8.19 -7.99 -1.27
CA TYR A 176 6.79 -7.71 -1.55
C TYR A 176 5.84 -8.73 -0.92
N ILE A 177 6.21 -10.01 -0.91
CA ILE A 177 5.46 -11.07 -0.21
C ILE A 177 5.46 -10.81 1.31
N LEU A 178 6.62 -10.48 1.88
CA LEU A 178 6.73 -10.15 3.31
C LEU A 178 5.85 -8.94 3.66
N TYR A 179 5.91 -7.88 2.87
CA TYR A 179 5.03 -6.72 3.01
C TYR A 179 3.55 -7.11 2.97
N ALA A 180 3.14 -7.92 2.00
CA ALA A 180 1.76 -8.38 1.88
C ALA A 180 1.31 -9.21 3.10
N LEU A 181 2.17 -10.09 3.61
CA LEU A 181 1.90 -10.89 4.80
C LEU A 181 1.73 -10.03 6.07
N CYS A 182 2.47 -8.93 6.18
CA CYS A 182 2.33 -8.00 7.30
C CYS A 182 1.09 -7.08 7.13
N CYS A 183 0.79 -6.62 5.92
CA CYS A 183 -0.32 -5.71 5.67
C CYS A 183 -1.70 -6.38 5.73
N LEU A 184 -1.84 -7.64 5.33
CA LEU A 184 -3.12 -8.33 5.29
C LEU A 184 -3.78 -8.45 6.69
N PRO A 185 -3.08 -8.86 7.76
CA PRO A 185 -3.64 -8.88 9.10
C PRO A 185 -4.08 -7.51 9.60
N ALA A 186 -3.28 -6.46 9.32
CA ALA A 186 -3.61 -5.09 9.70
C ALA A 186 -4.90 -4.60 9.04
N GLN A 187 -5.09 -4.87 7.76
CA GLN A 187 -6.32 -4.54 7.04
C GLN A 187 -7.52 -5.36 7.57
N GLY A 188 -7.32 -6.64 7.87
CA GLY A 188 -8.32 -7.48 8.51
C GLY A 188 -8.78 -6.92 9.86
N PHE A 189 -7.84 -6.52 10.71
CA PHE A 189 -8.14 -5.89 11.99
C PHE A 189 -8.94 -4.59 11.82
N ASN A 190 -8.56 -3.74 10.88
CA ASN A 190 -9.27 -2.49 10.59
C ASN A 190 -10.73 -2.73 10.15
N VAL A 191 -10.97 -3.77 9.33
CA VAL A 191 -12.35 -4.16 8.94
C VAL A 191 -13.16 -4.60 10.15
N VAL A 192 -12.61 -5.49 10.96
CA VAL A 192 -13.30 -6.01 12.17
C VAL A 192 -13.61 -4.88 13.15
N SER A 193 -12.64 -3.98 13.41
CA SER A 193 -12.81 -2.82 14.28
C SER A 193 -13.87 -1.85 13.76
N SER A 194 -13.91 -1.61 12.44
CA SER A 194 -14.91 -0.72 11.82
C SER A 194 -16.32 -1.29 11.95
N VAL A 195 -16.49 -2.60 11.71
CA VAL A 195 -17.80 -3.27 11.88
C VAL A 195 -18.23 -3.27 13.34
N GLY A 196 -17.29 -3.48 14.27
CA GLY A 196 -17.55 -3.40 15.70
C GLY A 196 -18.07 -2.01 16.12
N ARG A 197 -17.41 -0.95 15.68
CA ARG A 197 -17.85 0.44 15.95
C ARG A 197 -19.22 0.74 15.35
N MET A 198 -19.50 0.28 14.13
CA MET A 198 -20.84 0.42 13.54
C MET A 198 -21.91 -0.29 14.38
N ALA A 199 -21.63 -1.50 14.84
CA ALA A 199 -22.54 -2.25 15.68
C ALA A 199 -22.79 -1.54 17.02
N GLU A 200 -21.77 -0.99 17.66
CA GLU A 200 -21.90 -0.18 18.88
C GLU A 200 -22.83 1.04 18.68
N ILE A 201 -22.67 1.74 17.55
CA ILE A 201 -23.51 2.92 17.25
C ILE A 201 -24.98 2.51 17.05
N VAL A 202 -25.22 1.38 16.36
CA VAL A 202 -26.58 0.90 16.06
C VAL A 202 -27.26 0.33 17.30
N THR A 203 -26.53 -0.40 18.13
CA THR A 203 -27.11 -1.05 19.34
C THR A 203 -27.16 -0.13 20.55
N GLY A 204 -26.43 1.00 20.52
CA GLY A 204 -26.32 1.93 21.66
C GLY A 204 -25.58 1.35 22.88
N SER A 205 -24.96 0.17 22.73
CA SER A 205 -24.22 -0.51 23.80
C SER A 205 -22.79 -0.80 23.36
N SER A 206 -21.82 -0.62 24.26
CA SER A 206 -20.43 -0.99 24.01
C SER A 206 -20.33 -2.52 23.88
N ILE A 207 -19.87 -3.00 22.73
CA ILE A 207 -19.60 -4.41 22.50
C ILE A 207 -18.19 -4.72 22.97
N ALA A 208 -18.04 -5.55 24.00
CA ALA A 208 -16.72 -5.93 24.47
C ALA A 208 -15.90 -6.58 23.36
N THR A 209 -14.63 -6.20 23.25
CA THR A 209 -13.69 -6.72 22.24
C THR A 209 -13.53 -8.26 22.31
N ASP A 210 -13.82 -8.86 23.46
CA ASP A 210 -13.81 -10.31 23.66
C ASP A 210 -15.16 -10.98 23.36
N SER A 211 -16.14 -10.25 22.80
CA SER A 211 -17.46 -10.81 22.49
C SER A 211 -17.39 -11.76 21.30
N ALA A 212 -18.27 -12.75 21.28
CA ALA A 212 -18.42 -13.69 20.16
C ALA A 212 -18.62 -12.97 18.81
N PHE A 213 -19.17 -11.75 18.83
CA PHE A 213 -19.37 -10.91 17.64
C PHE A 213 -18.05 -10.65 16.91
N TYR A 214 -17.00 -10.19 17.60
CA TYR A 214 -15.69 -9.92 16.99
C TYR A 214 -15.05 -11.17 16.42
N TYR A 215 -15.20 -12.31 17.11
CA TYR A 215 -14.69 -13.61 16.60
C TYR A 215 -15.43 -14.07 15.34
N ILE A 216 -16.75 -13.88 15.27
CA ILE A 216 -17.55 -14.23 14.09
C ILE A 216 -17.17 -13.34 12.91
N VAL A 217 -17.10 -12.03 13.10
CA VAL A 217 -16.70 -11.08 12.06
C VAL A 217 -15.27 -11.36 11.60
N GLY A 218 -14.35 -11.65 12.52
CA GLY A 218 -12.98 -12.05 12.23
C GLY A 218 -12.92 -13.33 11.41
N ALA A 219 -13.66 -14.37 11.81
CA ALA A 219 -13.72 -15.64 11.10
C ALA A 219 -14.27 -15.48 9.67
N VAL A 220 -15.35 -14.70 9.49
CA VAL A 220 -15.91 -14.39 8.17
C VAL A 220 -14.90 -13.64 7.30
N THR A 221 -14.18 -12.68 7.88
CA THR A 221 -13.13 -11.92 7.19
C THR A 221 -11.99 -12.83 6.76
N ILE A 222 -11.51 -13.71 7.63
CA ILE A 222 -10.45 -14.70 7.34
C ILE A 222 -10.90 -15.68 6.24
N LEU A 223 -12.13 -16.17 6.30
CA LEU A 223 -12.65 -17.10 5.29
C LEU A 223 -12.75 -16.45 3.91
N LYS A 224 -13.16 -15.19 3.83
CA LYS A 224 -13.14 -14.43 2.58
C LYS A 224 -11.73 -14.15 2.10
N LEU A 225 -10.83 -13.70 2.99
CA LEU A 225 -9.41 -13.50 2.68
C LEU A 225 -8.75 -14.79 2.20
N ARG A 226 -9.02 -15.93 2.84
CA ARG A 226 -8.49 -17.24 2.41
C ARG A 226 -8.82 -17.54 0.95
N ARG A 227 -10.07 -17.36 0.52
CA ARG A 227 -10.45 -17.59 -0.88
C ARG A 227 -9.68 -16.68 -1.84
N THR A 228 -9.56 -15.40 -1.51
CA THR A 228 -8.86 -14.41 -2.35
C THR A 228 -7.35 -14.64 -2.37
N VAL A 229 -6.75 -14.93 -1.21
CA VAL A 229 -5.30 -15.19 -1.07
C VAL A 229 -4.92 -16.50 -1.74
N PHE A 230 -5.68 -17.59 -1.55
CA PHE A 230 -5.39 -18.86 -2.23
C PHE A 230 -5.54 -18.78 -3.74
N ALA A 231 -6.54 -18.05 -4.24
CA ALA A 231 -6.66 -17.80 -5.68
C ALA A 231 -5.45 -17.03 -6.22
N ARG A 232 -4.93 -16.05 -5.46
CA ARG A 232 -3.73 -15.30 -5.83
C ARG A 232 -2.42 -16.04 -5.60
N ILE A 233 -2.30 -16.84 -4.54
CA ILE A 233 -1.11 -17.68 -4.32
C ILE A 233 -0.99 -18.73 -5.41
N LYS A 234 -2.09 -19.28 -5.89
CA LYS A 234 -2.08 -20.20 -7.04
C LYS A 234 -1.58 -19.49 -8.32
N SER A 235 -1.94 -18.24 -8.51
CA SER A 235 -1.38 -17.37 -9.57
C SER A 235 0.09 -17.01 -9.32
N LEU A 236 0.50 -16.74 -8.09
CA LEU A 236 1.87 -16.39 -7.71
C LEU A 236 2.81 -17.61 -7.67
N SER A 237 2.34 -18.81 -7.30
CA SER A 237 3.14 -20.02 -7.34
C SER A 237 3.52 -20.41 -8.77
N THR A 238 2.64 -20.12 -9.73
CA THR A 238 2.97 -20.26 -11.16
C THR A 238 4.06 -19.25 -11.58
N VAL A 239 4.06 -18.05 -10.99
CA VAL A 239 5.06 -16.99 -11.28
C VAL A 239 6.41 -17.27 -10.59
N CYS A 240 6.41 -17.73 -9.33
CA CYS A 240 7.65 -18.04 -8.61
C CYS A 240 8.34 -19.32 -9.10
N ALA A 241 7.59 -20.38 -9.44
CA ALA A 241 8.17 -21.62 -9.96
C ALA A 241 8.92 -21.41 -11.28
N TRP A 242 8.52 -20.40 -12.07
CA TRP A 242 9.17 -20.11 -13.36
C TRP A 242 10.41 -19.21 -13.24
N SER A 243 10.52 -18.39 -12.20
CA SER A 243 11.70 -17.53 -12.01
C SER A 243 12.92 -18.25 -11.47
N VAL A 244 12.76 -19.48 -11.00
CA VAL A 244 13.85 -20.33 -10.46
C VAL A 244 14.47 -21.21 -11.56
N TRP A 245 13.79 -21.40 -12.71
CA TRP A 245 14.25 -22.31 -13.78
C TRP A 245 14.77 -21.59 -15.03
N GLN A 246 14.96 -20.28 -15.04
CA GLN A 246 15.70 -19.50 -16.03
C GLN A 246 16.73 -18.59 -15.36
#